data_1969b63df588ac28e593ee9fadbb507b
#
_entry.id   1969b63df588ac28e593ee9fadbb507b
#
_cell.length_a   1.000
_cell.length_b   1.000
_cell.length_c   1.000
_cell.angle_alpha   90.00
_cell.angle_beta   90.00
_cell.angle_gamma   90.00
#
_symmetry.space_group_name_H-M   'P 1'
#
loop_
_entity.id
_entity.type
_entity.pdbx_description
1 polymer ?
#
loop_
_entity_poly.entity_id
_entity_poly.type
_entity_poly.pdbx_seq_one_letter_code
_entity_poly.pdbx_strand_id
1 'polypeptide(L)'
;LTEITLASFDRIGSVAIGNWTAYPFEGTPESDPYAKARLARDANLALGAAEGVTFFAESDAAGDTLVGNCDYRLSGEKLPARFWTLILLESDKHPVKKSRDGLPVSIVSDNVVYGQAHQFEIEISTYARLGNWLAAPADRSFILALNLYDSPIATNKGLVETKLPSISRVRCHG
;
A
#
# COMPACT_ATOMS: atom_id res chain seq x y z
N LEU A 1 -2.81 16.91 -26.90
CA LEU A 1 -1.66 15.99 -26.74
C LEU A 1 -1.49 15.72 -25.26
N THR A 2 -2.10 14.65 -24.80
CA THR A 2 -2.01 14.18 -23.41
C THR A 2 -0.64 13.51 -23.28
N GLU A 3 0.26 14.11 -22.53
CA GLU A 3 1.49 13.44 -22.08
C GLU A 3 1.07 12.25 -21.20
N ILE A 4 1.10 11.07 -21.79
CA ILE A 4 1.19 9.84 -21.04
C ILE A 4 2.61 9.86 -20.49
N THR A 5 2.77 10.26 -19.26
CA THR A 5 4.01 10.06 -18.51
C THR A 5 4.22 8.57 -18.46
N LEU A 6 5.11 8.07 -19.31
CA LEU A 6 5.62 6.71 -19.23
C LEU A 6 6.24 6.55 -17.84
N ALA A 7 5.48 5.93 -16.94
CA ALA A 7 6.03 5.48 -15.68
C ALA A 7 7.26 4.64 -16.00
N SER A 8 8.40 5.06 -15.49
CA SER A 8 9.67 4.40 -15.73
C SER A 8 9.54 2.92 -15.37
N PHE A 9 9.80 2.06 -16.32
CA PHE A 9 9.87 0.61 -16.12
C PHE A 9 11.13 0.26 -15.31
N ASP A 10 11.22 0.74 -14.09
CA ASP A 10 12.36 0.49 -13.21
C ASP A 10 12.47 -0.95 -12.73
N ARG A 11 11.40 -1.75 -12.92
CA ARG A 11 11.42 -3.21 -12.72
C ARG A 11 10.47 -3.87 -13.70
N ILE A 12 10.97 -4.81 -14.47
CA ILE A 12 10.18 -5.60 -15.41
C ILE A 12 8.96 -6.19 -14.68
N GLY A 13 7.76 -5.84 -15.15
CA GLY A 13 6.50 -6.36 -14.61
C GLY A 13 5.87 -5.57 -13.45
N SER A 14 6.41 -4.40 -13.08
CA SER A 14 5.75 -3.51 -12.11
C SER A 14 4.79 -2.52 -12.78
N VAL A 15 3.73 -2.15 -12.07
CA VAL A 15 2.78 -1.10 -12.45
C VAL A 15 2.77 -0.05 -11.34
N ALA A 16 3.00 1.22 -11.71
CA ALA A 16 2.95 2.34 -10.78
C ALA A 16 1.66 3.16 -10.98
N ILE A 17 0.97 3.48 -9.90
CA ILE A 17 -0.22 4.33 -9.84
C ILE A 17 -0.01 5.37 -8.74
N GLY A 18 0.36 6.59 -9.10
CA GLY A 18 0.79 7.59 -8.13
C GLY A 18 2.01 7.10 -7.35
N ASN A 19 1.91 7.08 -6.03
CA ASN A 19 2.96 6.60 -5.11
C ASN A 19 2.94 5.08 -4.87
N TRP A 20 1.97 4.38 -5.47
CA TRP A 20 1.78 2.96 -5.29
C TRP A 20 2.41 2.17 -6.43
N THR A 21 3.10 1.08 -6.08
CA THR A 21 3.69 0.15 -7.04
C THR A 21 3.13 -1.24 -6.79
N ALA A 22 2.66 -1.90 -7.83
CA ALA A 22 2.20 -3.28 -7.78
C ALA A 22 3.04 -4.17 -8.69
N TYR A 23 3.07 -5.45 -8.38
CA TYR A 23 3.70 -6.51 -9.17
C TYR A 23 2.65 -7.57 -9.52
N PRO A 24 1.70 -7.27 -10.43
CA PRO A 24 0.51 -8.10 -10.67
C PRO A 24 0.82 -9.50 -11.20
N PHE A 25 2.00 -9.70 -11.78
CA PHE A 25 2.42 -11.00 -12.33
C PHE A 25 3.34 -11.78 -11.38
N GLU A 26 3.70 -11.22 -10.24
CA GLU A 26 4.45 -11.95 -9.20
C GLU A 26 3.59 -13.12 -8.69
N GLY A 27 4.13 -14.35 -8.78
CA GLY A 27 3.39 -15.57 -8.37
C GLY A 27 2.54 -16.22 -9.45
N THR A 28 2.45 -15.66 -10.66
CA THR A 28 1.76 -16.29 -11.80
C THR A 28 2.71 -17.15 -12.65
N PRO A 29 2.19 -18.10 -13.46
CA PRO A 29 3.02 -18.86 -14.40
C PRO A 29 3.76 -17.97 -15.41
N GLU A 30 3.19 -16.81 -15.78
CA GLU A 30 3.75 -15.82 -16.68
C GLU A 30 4.83 -14.95 -16.05
N SER A 31 5.06 -15.09 -14.74
CA SER A 31 6.07 -14.36 -14.01
C SER A 31 7.46 -14.63 -14.58
N ASP A 32 8.22 -13.56 -14.78
CA ASP A 32 9.62 -13.59 -15.19
C ASP A 32 10.46 -14.45 -14.22
N PRO A 33 11.45 -15.21 -14.71
CA PRO A 33 12.32 -16.07 -13.89
C PRO A 33 13.01 -15.32 -12.73
N TYR A 34 13.37 -14.06 -12.92
CA TYR A 34 13.97 -13.21 -11.86
C TYR A 34 12.95 -12.84 -10.77
N ALA A 35 11.68 -12.61 -11.14
CA ALA A 35 10.61 -12.38 -10.17
C ALA A 35 10.35 -13.63 -9.34
N LYS A 36 10.34 -14.82 -9.95
CA LYS A 36 10.23 -16.12 -9.26
C LYS A 36 11.38 -16.35 -8.28
N ALA A 37 12.61 -16.03 -8.69
CA ALA A 37 13.78 -16.15 -7.83
C ALA A 37 13.73 -15.20 -6.63
N ARG A 38 13.21 -13.99 -6.80
CA ARG A 38 12.99 -13.04 -5.67
C ARG A 38 11.95 -13.56 -4.70
N LEU A 39 10.78 -13.99 -5.19
CA LEU A 39 9.73 -14.59 -4.35
C LEU A 39 10.26 -15.75 -3.51
N ALA A 40 11.03 -16.65 -4.13
CA ALA A 40 11.62 -17.79 -3.43
C ALA A 40 12.65 -17.34 -2.38
N ARG A 41 13.42 -16.29 -2.65
CA ARG A 41 14.43 -15.78 -1.72
C ARG A 41 13.81 -15.03 -0.55
N ASP A 42 12.79 -14.21 -0.82
CA ASP A 42 12.19 -13.31 0.16
C ASP A 42 11.08 -14.01 0.97
N ALA A 43 10.80 -15.30 0.69
CA ALA A 43 9.75 -16.13 1.30
C ALA A 43 8.37 -15.43 1.32
N ASN A 44 8.11 -14.57 0.34
CA ASN A 44 6.90 -13.77 0.24
C ASN A 44 5.88 -14.51 -0.61
N LEU A 45 4.73 -14.84 -0.03
CA LEU A 45 3.61 -15.40 -0.78
C LEU A 45 2.93 -14.25 -1.53
N ALA A 46 3.27 -14.09 -2.82
CA ALA A 46 2.50 -13.22 -3.68
C ALA A 46 1.08 -13.75 -3.81
N LEU A 47 0.09 -12.88 -3.66
CA LEU A 47 -1.29 -13.21 -4.03
C LEU A 47 -1.31 -13.54 -5.53
N GLY A 48 -1.84 -14.71 -5.88
CA GLY A 48 -2.09 -15.03 -7.29
C GLY A 48 -3.01 -13.98 -7.91
N ALA A 49 -2.83 -13.66 -9.18
CA ALA A 49 -3.63 -12.64 -9.88
C ALA A 49 -5.16 -12.88 -9.79
N ALA A 50 -5.59 -14.13 -9.55
CA ALA A 50 -6.98 -14.50 -9.33
C ALA A 50 -7.48 -14.19 -7.90
N GLU A 51 -6.57 -14.02 -6.94
CA GLU A 51 -6.92 -13.84 -5.52
C GLU A 51 -6.91 -12.37 -5.11
N GLY A 52 -6.09 -11.57 -5.77
CA GLY A 52 -5.97 -10.14 -5.46
C GLY A 52 -4.70 -9.50 -5.98
N VAL A 53 -4.48 -8.26 -5.57
CA VAL A 53 -3.29 -7.49 -5.91
C VAL A 53 -2.79 -6.73 -4.68
N THR A 54 -1.47 -6.71 -4.50
CA THR A 54 -0.80 -5.92 -3.46
C THR A 54 -0.14 -4.70 -4.08
N PHE A 55 -0.43 -3.54 -3.52
CA PHE A 55 0.23 -2.28 -3.84
C PHE A 55 1.13 -1.87 -2.68
N PHE A 56 2.35 -1.44 -2.99
CA PHE A 56 3.30 -0.94 -2.01
C PHE A 56 3.51 0.56 -2.21
N ALA A 57 3.59 1.32 -1.12
CA ALA A 57 3.99 2.72 -1.14
C ALA A 57 5.14 2.94 -0.15
N GLU A 58 6.25 3.48 -0.65
CA GLU A 58 7.46 3.79 0.10
C GLU A 58 7.62 5.31 0.30
N SER A 59 6.79 6.11 -0.40
CA SER A 59 6.84 7.57 -0.39
C SER A 59 5.46 8.20 -0.29
N ASP A 60 5.42 9.46 0.12
CA ASP A 60 4.21 10.28 0.12
C ASP A 60 3.95 10.93 -1.26
N ALA A 61 2.90 11.73 -1.38
CA ALA A 61 2.51 12.40 -2.62
C ALA A 61 3.56 13.40 -3.14
N ALA A 62 4.47 13.87 -2.30
CA ALA A 62 5.60 14.71 -2.71
C ALA A 62 6.81 13.89 -3.18
N GLY A 63 6.79 12.57 -3.02
CA GLY A 63 7.89 11.67 -3.38
C GLY A 63 8.90 11.44 -2.23
N ASP A 64 8.62 11.97 -1.05
CA ASP A 64 9.49 11.80 0.11
C ASP A 64 9.24 10.47 0.82
N THR A 65 10.29 9.80 1.27
CA THR A 65 10.21 8.53 1.98
C THR A 65 9.33 8.62 3.22
N LEU A 66 8.51 7.58 3.46
CA LEU A 66 7.68 7.45 4.64
C LEU A 66 8.56 7.14 5.86
N VAL A 67 8.51 8.00 6.88
CA VAL A 67 9.32 7.90 8.10
C VAL A 67 8.46 8.10 9.35
N GLY A 68 8.75 7.35 10.41
CA GLY A 68 7.90 7.30 11.59
C GLY A 68 7.92 8.57 12.46
N ASN A 69 8.85 9.49 12.25
CA ASN A 69 8.83 10.79 12.91
C ASN A 69 7.91 11.82 12.24
N CYS A 70 7.18 11.41 11.19
CA CYS A 70 6.17 12.24 10.55
C CYS A 70 4.79 11.61 10.66
N ASP A 71 3.77 12.46 10.71
CA ASP A 71 2.36 12.07 10.61
C ASP A 71 1.90 12.14 9.15
N TYR A 72 1.14 11.16 8.74
CA TYR A 72 0.56 11.09 7.38
C TYR A 72 -0.93 10.90 7.45
N ARG A 73 -1.61 11.36 6.41
CA ARG A 73 -3.02 11.10 6.15
C ARG A 73 -3.16 10.35 4.83
N LEU A 74 -3.72 9.18 4.89
CA LEU A 74 -4.11 8.39 3.73
C LEU A 74 -5.60 8.65 3.49
N SER A 75 -5.93 9.22 2.34
CA SER A 75 -7.29 9.61 1.97
C SER A 75 -7.71 8.94 0.67
N GLY A 76 -8.90 8.35 0.66
CA GLY A 76 -9.41 7.65 -0.50
C GLY A 76 -10.92 7.54 -0.54
N GLU A 77 -11.39 7.06 -1.68
CA GLU A 77 -12.77 6.66 -1.90
C GLU A 77 -12.89 5.14 -1.74
N LYS A 78 -14.12 4.62 -1.77
CA LYS A 78 -14.37 3.17 -1.74
C LYS A 78 -13.54 2.47 -2.82
N LEU A 79 -12.67 1.57 -2.38
CA LEU A 79 -11.83 0.79 -3.28
C LEU A 79 -12.65 -0.27 -4.03
N PRO A 80 -12.32 -0.55 -5.29
CA PRO A 80 -12.99 -1.56 -6.09
C PRO A 80 -12.48 -2.97 -5.73
N ALA A 81 -12.76 -3.38 -4.52
CA ALA A 81 -12.43 -4.70 -3.99
C ALA A 81 -13.57 -5.14 -3.05
N ARG A 82 -13.79 -6.42 -2.96
CA ARG A 82 -14.74 -6.99 -2.00
C ARG A 82 -14.23 -6.81 -0.56
N PHE A 83 -12.94 -6.95 -0.39
CA PHE A 83 -12.24 -6.82 0.88
C PHE A 83 -10.85 -6.24 0.63
N TRP A 84 -10.32 -5.44 1.54
CA TRP A 84 -8.97 -4.94 1.46
C TRP A 84 -8.34 -4.80 2.85
N THR A 85 -7.02 -4.84 2.88
CA THR A 85 -6.23 -4.60 4.09
C THR A 85 -5.14 -3.58 3.82
N LEU A 86 -4.84 -2.74 4.79
CA LEU A 86 -3.69 -1.85 4.79
C LEU A 86 -2.78 -2.24 5.96
N ILE A 87 -1.52 -2.50 5.67
CA ILE A 87 -0.55 -3.04 6.62
C ILE A 87 0.71 -2.17 6.59
N LEU A 88 1.25 -1.88 7.77
CA LEU A 88 2.59 -1.28 7.90
C LEU A 88 3.66 -2.36 7.82
N LEU A 89 4.61 -2.18 6.93
CA LEU A 89 5.78 -3.04 6.77
C LEU A 89 7.05 -2.27 7.15
N GLU A 90 8.04 -2.99 7.62
CA GLU A 90 9.40 -2.50 7.76
C GLU A 90 10.06 -2.37 6.36
N SER A 91 11.22 -1.72 6.27
CA SER A 91 11.91 -1.50 4.99
C SER A 91 12.32 -2.81 4.28
N ASP A 92 12.42 -3.91 5.00
CA ASP A 92 12.68 -5.25 4.49
C ASP A 92 11.41 -6.00 4.05
N LYS A 93 10.26 -5.30 4.02
CA LYS A 93 8.92 -5.80 3.67
C LYS A 93 8.34 -6.82 4.63
N HIS A 94 8.90 -7.00 5.81
CA HIS A 94 8.26 -7.77 6.87
C HIS A 94 7.22 -6.91 7.61
N PRO A 95 6.12 -7.50 8.07
CA PRO A 95 5.15 -6.76 8.88
C PRO A 95 5.80 -6.13 10.11
N VAL A 96 5.48 -4.86 10.36
CA VAL A 96 5.91 -4.21 11.60
C VAL A 96 5.41 -5.05 12.77
N LYS A 97 6.33 -5.45 13.64
CA LYS A 97 5.98 -6.23 14.83
C LYS A 97 5.04 -5.38 15.67
N LYS A 98 3.90 -5.96 16.06
CA LYS A 98 3.00 -5.32 17.01
C LYS A 98 3.81 -4.88 18.23
N SER A 99 3.66 -3.63 18.61
CA SER A 99 4.26 -3.14 19.84
C SER A 99 3.74 -3.99 21.01
N ARG A 100 4.49 -4.03 22.13
CA ARG A 100 4.02 -4.71 23.36
C ARG A 100 2.67 -4.18 23.83
N ASP A 101 2.31 -2.97 23.44
CA ASP A 101 1.07 -2.27 23.81
C ASP A 101 -0.11 -2.62 22.89
N GLY A 102 0.07 -3.52 21.91
CA GLY A 102 -0.99 -3.94 21.00
C GLY A 102 -1.49 -2.86 20.04
N LEU A 103 -0.66 -1.85 19.74
CA LEU A 103 -1.02 -0.75 18.85
C LEU A 103 -1.34 -1.26 17.43
N PRO A 104 -2.31 -0.63 16.72
CA PRO A 104 -2.72 -1.09 15.41
C PRO A 104 -1.65 -0.81 14.35
N VAL A 105 -1.13 -1.86 13.74
CA VAL A 105 -0.18 -1.80 12.60
C VAL A 105 -0.82 -2.25 11.29
N SER A 106 -2.09 -2.62 11.34
CA SER A 106 -2.90 -3.00 10.19
C SER A 106 -4.36 -2.63 10.42
N ILE A 107 -5.08 -2.36 9.34
CA ILE A 107 -6.51 -2.13 9.33
C ILE A 107 -7.14 -2.93 8.18
N VAL A 108 -8.36 -3.40 8.39
CA VAL A 108 -9.15 -4.14 7.40
C VAL A 108 -10.37 -3.31 6.99
N SER A 109 -10.84 -3.49 5.76
CA SER A 109 -11.95 -2.72 5.19
C SER A 109 -13.20 -2.70 6.07
N ASP A 110 -13.48 -3.81 6.75
CA ASP A 110 -14.68 -3.96 7.59
C ASP A 110 -14.61 -3.17 8.89
N ASN A 111 -13.41 -2.80 9.33
CA ASN A 111 -13.19 -2.00 10.54
C ASN A 111 -12.97 -0.50 10.24
N VAL A 112 -12.99 -0.11 8.96
CA VAL A 112 -12.82 1.29 8.58
C VAL A 112 -14.11 2.06 8.78
N VAL A 113 -14.02 3.18 9.46
CA VAL A 113 -15.09 4.16 9.55
C VAL A 113 -15.06 5.02 8.30
N TYR A 114 -16.13 4.93 7.50
CA TYR A 114 -16.33 5.72 6.30
C TYR A 114 -17.11 7.00 6.60
N GLY A 115 -16.70 8.09 5.95
CA GLY A 115 -17.43 9.34 5.94
C GLY A 115 -18.54 9.37 4.88
N GLN A 116 -18.96 10.58 4.52
CA GLN A 116 -19.94 10.79 3.46
C GLN A 116 -19.38 10.32 2.11
N ALA A 117 -20.27 9.90 1.19
CA ALA A 117 -19.91 9.39 -0.13
C ALA A 117 -18.89 8.23 -0.12
N HIS A 118 -18.85 7.43 0.95
CA HIS A 118 -17.93 6.30 1.13
C HIS A 118 -16.43 6.71 1.05
N GLN A 119 -16.13 7.94 1.39
CA GLN A 119 -14.75 8.38 1.57
C GLN A 119 -14.20 7.89 2.91
N PHE A 120 -12.91 7.67 2.98
CA PHE A 120 -12.23 7.32 4.21
C PHE A 120 -10.92 8.09 4.36
N GLU A 121 -10.54 8.31 5.60
CA GLU A 121 -9.23 8.81 5.98
C GLU A 121 -8.63 7.87 7.02
N ILE A 122 -7.34 7.61 6.91
CA ILE A 122 -6.57 6.84 7.88
C ILE A 122 -5.37 7.70 8.28
N GLU A 123 -5.28 8.01 9.55
CA GLU A 123 -4.11 8.69 10.13
C GLU A 123 -3.00 7.65 10.37
N ILE A 124 -1.77 7.98 10.02
CA ILE A 124 -0.59 7.16 10.29
C ILE A 124 0.34 8.02 11.13
N SER A 125 0.56 7.62 12.38
CA SER A 125 1.28 8.42 13.37
C SER A 125 1.83 7.53 14.48
N THR A 126 2.94 7.92 15.08
CA THR A 126 3.44 7.28 16.31
C THR A 126 2.56 7.59 17.54
N TYR A 127 1.74 8.63 17.44
CA TYR A 127 0.80 9.04 18.49
C TYR A 127 -0.61 8.55 18.17
N ALA A 128 -1.32 8.07 19.18
CA ALA A 128 -2.71 7.63 19.03
C ALA A 128 -3.60 8.75 18.45
N ARG A 129 -4.46 8.38 17.51
CA ARG A 129 -5.41 9.28 16.84
C ARG A 129 -6.84 8.76 17.01
N LEU A 130 -7.79 9.65 16.86
CA LEU A 130 -9.22 9.30 16.82
C LEU A 130 -9.57 8.77 15.41
N GLY A 131 -10.53 7.86 15.36
CA GLY A 131 -11.00 7.28 14.10
C GLY A 131 -10.07 6.19 13.55
N ASN A 132 -9.93 6.12 12.24
CA ASN A 132 -9.05 5.16 11.61
C ASN A 132 -7.58 5.58 11.81
N TRP A 133 -6.81 4.78 12.49
CA TRP A 133 -5.43 5.07 12.82
C TRP A 133 -4.54 3.84 12.75
N LEU A 134 -3.31 4.04 12.28
CA LEU A 134 -2.22 3.06 12.31
C LEU A 134 -1.01 3.65 13.03
N ALA A 135 -0.40 2.85 13.88
CA ALA A 135 0.77 3.23 14.67
C ALA A 135 2.06 3.09 13.84
N ALA A 136 2.60 4.22 13.38
CA ALA A 136 3.87 4.25 12.68
C ALA A 136 5.03 3.79 13.60
N PRO A 137 6.03 3.07 13.06
CA PRO A 137 7.23 2.73 13.82
C PRO A 137 8.06 3.99 14.07
N ALA A 138 8.34 4.30 15.35
CA ALA A 138 9.13 5.48 15.71
C ALA A 138 10.52 5.45 15.06
N ASP A 139 10.98 6.60 14.58
CA ASP A 139 12.35 6.87 14.10
C ASP A 139 12.88 5.92 13.00
N ARG A 140 11.99 5.27 12.26
CA ARG A 140 12.33 4.36 11.15
C ARG A 140 11.49 4.64 9.93
N SER A 141 12.05 4.33 8.74
CA SER A 141 11.27 4.27 7.52
C SER A 141 10.35 3.06 7.52
N PHE A 142 9.22 3.20 6.85
CA PHE A 142 8.23 2.12 6.73
C PHE A 142 7.62 2.11 5.33
N ILE A 143 6.96 1.02 5.01
CA ILE A 143 6.26 0.80 3.74
C ILE A 143 4.78 0.55 4.06
N LEU A 144 3.89 1.06 3.24
CA LEU A 144 2.48 0.71 3.26
C LEU A 144 2.22 -0.40 2.25
N ALA A 145 1.57 -1.47 2.67
CA ALA A 145 1.07 -2.52 1.79
C ALA A 145 -0.46 -2.50 1.79
N LEU A 146 -1.05 -2.19 0.64
CA LEU A 146 -2.49 -2.22 0.39
C LEU A 146 -2.82 -3.47 -0.40
N ASN A 147 -3.49 -4.43 0.23
CA ASN A 147 -3.93 -5.66 -0.41
C ASN A 147 -5.40 -5.54 -0.79
N LEU A 148 -5.71 -5.73 -2.06
CA LEU A 148 -7.08 -5.76 -2.58
C LEU A 148 -7.43 -7.20 -2.94
N TYR A 149 -8.50 -7.74 -2.35
CA TYR A 149 -8.96 -9.10 -2.56
C TYR A 149 -10.26 -9.11 -3.36
N ASP A 150 -10.41 -10.12 -4.21
CA ASP A 150 -11.58 -10.30 -5.09
C ASP A 150 -11.92 -8.96 -5.80
N SER A 151 -10.91 -8.44 -6.48
CA SER A 151 -10.95 -7.14 -7.15
C SER A 151 -10.93 -7.32 -8.67
N PRO A 152 -11.78 -6.60 -9.42
CA PRO A 152 -11.74 -6.59 -10.88
C PRO A 152 -10.46 -5.96 -11.45
N ILE A 153 -9.62 -5.37 -10.59
CA ILE A 153 -8.36 -4.73 -10.95
C ILE A 153 -7.30 -5.74 -11.40
N ALA A 154 -7.44 -7.01 -11.06
CA ALA A 154 -6.48 -8.07 -11.45
C ALA A 154 -6.31 -8.22 -12.97
N THR A 155 -7.08 -7.50 -13.79
CA THR A 155 -6.91 -7.41 -15.23
C THR A 155 -6.08 -6.17 -15.60
N ASN A 156 -5.17 -6.30 -16.59
CA ASN A 156 -4.27 -5.21 -17.02
C ASN A 156 -4.96 -3.87 -17.33
N LYS A 157 -6.23 -3.88 -17.76
CA LYS A 157 -7.01 -2.66 -18.02
C LYS A 157 -7.55 -2.03 -16.76
N GLY A 158 -7.92 -2.83 -15.75
CA GLY A 158 -8.46 -2.34 -14.49
C GLY A 158 -7.41 -1.64 -13.62
N LEU A 159 -6.15 -2.06 -13.70
CA LEU A 159 -5.04 -1.48 -12.93
C LEU A 159 -4.83 0.01 -13.24
N VAL A 160 -4.90 0.42 -14.50
CA VAL A 160 -4.58 1.79 -14.96
C VAL A 160 -5.69 2.79 -14.60
N GLU A 161 -6.94 2.34 -14.50
CA GLU A 161 -8.10 3.21 -14.23
C GLU A 161 -8.43 3.32 -12.73
N THR A 162 -7.72 2.60 -11.88
CA THR A 162 -8.01 2.55 -10.45
C THR A 162 -7.45 3.77 -9.73
N LYS A 163 -8.32 4.44 -8.98
CA LYS A 163 -7.93 5.49 -8.03
C LYS A 163 -7.52 4.83 -6.71
N LEU A 164 -6.23 4.92 -6.40
CA LEU A 164 -5.71 4.50 -5.11
C LEU A 164 -5.69 5.68 -4.12
N PRO A 165 -5.68 5.41 -2.80
CA PRO A 165 -5.64 6.46 -1.80
C PRO A 165 -4.39 7.32 -1.93
N SER A 166 -4.54 8.62 -1.73
CA SER A 166 -3.40 9.55 -1.68
C SER A 166 -2.78 9.54 -0.27
N ILE A 167 -1.47 9.69 -0.22
CA ILE A 167 -0.70 9.74 1.03
C ILE A 167 -0.14 11.14 1.17
N SER A 168 -0.66 11.91 2.10
CA SER A 168 -0.21 13.28 2.36
C SER A 168 0.53 13.36 3.68
N ARG A 169 1.71 13.99 3.68
CA ARG A 169 2.42 14.32 4.92
C ARG A 169 1.73 15.48 5.61
N VAL A 170 1.37 15.32 6.88
CA VAL A 170 0.69 16.34 7.67
C VAL A 170 1.71 17.22 8.40
N ARG A 171 2.64 16.59 9.12
CA ARG A 171 3.71 17.26 9.86
C ARG A 171 4.79 16.26 10.26
N CYS A 172 5.97 16.77 10.59
CA CYS A 172 7.04 15.98 11.20
C CYS A 172 7.36 16.53 12.62
N HIS A 173 7.77 15.61 13.47
CA HIS A 173 8.19 15.91 14.84
C HIS A 173 9.73 15.97 14.85
N GLY A 174 10.27 17.07 15.34
CA GLY A 174 11.70 17.27 15.51
C GLY A 174 12.21 16.70 16.82
#